data_b5d09e3114ffd7f0d3473a37c3927af5
#
_entry.id   b5d09e3114ffd7f0d3473a37c3927af5
#
_cell.length_a   1.000
_cell.length_b   1.000
_cell.length_c   1.000
_cell.angle_alpha   90.00
_cell.angle_beta   90.00
_cell.angle_gamma   90.00
#
_symmetry.space_group_name_H-M   'P 1'
#
loop_
_entity.id
_entity.type
_entity.pdbx_description
1 polymer ?
#
loop_
_entity_poly.entity_id
_entity_poly.type
_entity_poly.pdbx_seq_one_letter_code
_entity_poly.pdbx_strand_id
1 'polypeptide(L)'
;MGDIVIELFPNHAPKTVANFVELATGAKEWVDPNIGEKVKTNLYDGTIFHRVIPNFMIQGGDPLGSGMGGPGYNFADEFHGELNFDKPYLLAMANAGPNTNGSQFFITVAATAWLNRKHSIFGEVKDAASQKVVDAIAVAKTGANDKPVQAIKISKVSFK
;
A
#
# COMPACT_ATOMS: atom_id res chain seq x y z
N MET A 1 -6.28 -11.36 11.64
CA MET A 1 -7.34 -11.35 10.62
C MET A 1 -7.06 -12.31 9.47
N GLY A 2 -5.84 -12.62 9.18
CA GLY A 2 -5.45 -13.60 8.17
C GLY A 2 -4.42 -13.05 7.19
N ASP A 3 -4.11 -13.87 6.20
CA ASP A 3 -3.12 -13.53 5.18
C ASP A 3 -3.76 -12.84 3.99
N ILE A 4 -3.04 -11.92 3.39
CA ILE A 4 -3.40 -11.28 2.11
C ILE A 4 -2.31 -11.67 1.12
N VAL A 5 -2.67 -12.50 0.15
CA VAL A 5 -1.76 -12.92 -0.92
C VAL A 5 -1.98 -12.01 -2.14
N ILE A 6 -0.92 -11.38 -2.60
CA ILE A 6 -0.96 -10.41 -3.68
C ILE A 6 -0.07 -10.89 -4.83
N GLU A 7 -0.60 -10.84 -6.05
CA GLU A 7 0.20 -10.98 -7.25
C GLU A 7 0.71 -9.60 -7.66
N LEU A 8 2.03 -9.44 -7.71
CA LEU A 8 2.65 -8.20 -8.17
C LEU A 8 2.80 -8.20 -9.69
N PHE A 9 2.83 -7.00 -10.29
CA PHE A 9 2.92 -6.80 -11.74
C PHE A 9 4.27 -6.21 -12.18
N PRO A 10 5.38 -6.97 -12.09
CA PRO A 10 6.70 -6.43 -12.39
C PRO A 10 6.90 -6.06 -13.87
N ASN A 11 6.12 -6.65 -14.78
CA ASN A 11 6.20 -6.33 -16.20
C ASN A 11 5.49 -5.02 -16.54
N HIS A 12 4.48 -4.63 -15.75
CA HIS A 12 3.68 -3.41 -15.97
C HIS A 12 4.22 -2.23 -15.17
N ALA A 13 4.77 -2.48 -13.97
CA ALA A 13 5.26 -1.44 -13.08
C ALA A 13 6.59 -1.88 -12.42
N PRO A 14 7.66 -2.05 -13.21
CA PRO A 14 8.91 -2.64 -12.71
C PRO A 14 9.55 -1.83 -11.57
N LYS A 15 9.56 -0.51 -11.67
CA LYS A 15 10.17 0.35 -10.64
C LYS A 15 9.36 0.37 -9.35
N THR A 16 8.05 0.41 -9.47
CA THR A 16 7.13 0.41 -8.34
C THR A 16 7.20 -0.93 -7.59
N VAL A 17 7.19 -2.04 -8.32
CA VAL A 17 7.34 -3.37 -7.73
C VAL A 17 8.70 -3.51 -7.05
N ALA A 18 9.78 -3.10 -7.71
CA ALA A 18 11.13 -3.14 -7.13
C ALA A 18 11.21 -2.34 -5.83
N ASN A 19 10.66 -1.13 -5.82
CA ASN A 19 10.62 -0.29 -4.62
C ASN A 19 9.90 -0.99 -3.46
N PHE A 20 8.72 -1.54 -3.73
CA PHE A 20 7.94 -2.25 -2.72
C PHE A 20 8.70 -3.46 -2.15
N VAL A 21 9.24 -4.30 -3.02
CA VAL A 21 10.00 -5.50 -2.63
C VAL A 21 11.24 -5.13 -1.82
N GLU A 22 11.99 -4.14 -2.27
CA GLU A 22 13.23 -3.72 -1.61
C GLU A 22 12.97 -3.10 -0.22
N LEU A 23 11.92 -2.31 -0.08
CA LEU A 23 11.51 -1.77 1.22
C LEU A 23 10.99 -2.86 2.16
N ALA A 24 10.22 -3.80 1.62
CA ALA A 24 9.63 -4.88 2.42
C ALA A 24 10.68 -5.86 2.94
N THR A 25 11.74 -6.12 2.17
CA THR A 25 12.79 -7.09 2.51
C THR A 25 13.97 -6.47 3.25
N GLY A 26 14.05 -5.14 3.33
CA GLY A 26 15.22 -4.45 3.85
C GLY A 26 16.41 -4.43 2.91
N ALA A 27 16.22 -4.78 1.62
CA ALA A 27 17.30 -4.75 0.63
C ALA A 27 17.74 -3.33 0.27
N LYS A 28 16.87 -2.35 0.53
CA LYS A 28 17.10 -0.95 0.23
C LYS A 28 17.19 -0.11 1.51
N GLU A 29 18.14 0.82 1.54
CA GLU A 29 18.23 1.82 2.59
C GLU A 29 17.09 2.84 2.45
N TRP A 30 16.52 3.23 3.58
CA TRP A 30 15.48 4.26 3.66
C TRP A 30 15.66 5.07 4.94
N VAL A 31 15.04 6.24 5.00
CA VAL A 31 15.10 7.09 6.20
C VAL A 31 13.88 6.83 7.06
N ASP A 32 14.08 6.33 8.26
CA ASP A 32 12.99 6.09 9.21
C ASP A 32 12.59 7.43 9.87
N PRO A 33 11.37 7.95 9.57
CA PRO A 33 10.94 9.23 10.12
C PRO A 33 10.71 9.21 11.63
N ASN A 34 10.61 8.04 12.27
CA ASN A 34 10.48 7.93 13.72
C ASN A 34 11.77 8.32 14.43
N ILE A 35 12.92 8.11 13.79
CA ILE A 35 14.24 8.38 14.39
C ILE A 35 15.10 9.34 13.56
N GLY A 36 14.67 9.70 12.35
CA GLY A 36 15.39 10.60 11.47
C GLY A 36 16.70 10.03 10.91
N GLU A 37 16.89 8.73 10.92
CA GLU A 37 18.12 8.05 10.52
C GLU A 37 17.90 7.11 9.36
N LYS A 38 18.98 6.89 8.60
CA LYS A 38 18.99 5.86 7.54
C LYS A 38 19.05 4.49 8.19
N VAL A 39 18.18 3.60 7.71
CA VAL A 39 18.09 2.22 8.17
C VAL A 39 17.98 1.29 6.96
N LYS A 40 18.25 0.01 7.18
CA LYS A 40 18.12 -1.03 6.16
C LYS A 40 17.32 -2.19 6.73
N THR A 41 16.11 -1.87 7.20
CA THR A 41 15.19 -2.80 7.83
C THR A 41 13.93 -2.98 6.98
N ASN A 42 13.10 -3.97 7.33
CA ASN A 42 11.83 -4.24 6.65
C ASN A 42 10.82 -3.16 7.01
N LEU A 43 10.59 -2.22 6.10
CA LEU A 43 9.76 -1.04 6.36
C LEU A 43 8.34 -1.39 6.80
N TYR A 44 7.72 -2.36 6.12
CA TYR A 44 6.28 -2.64 6.30
C TYR A 44 5.95 -3.46 7.55
N ASP A 45 6.92 -4.20 8.09
CA ASP A 45 6.67 -5.06 9.26
C ASP A 45 6.30 -4.19 10.47
N GLY A 46 5.13 -4.45 11.06
CA GLY A 46 4.63 -3.70 12.19
C GLY A 46 3.90 -2.40 11.87
N THR A 47 3.83 -1.99 10.61
CA THR A 47 3.05 -0.80 10.19
C THR A 47 1.57 -1.12 10.18
N ILE A 48 0.73 -0.07 10.22
CA ILE A 48 -0.72 -0.22 10.33
C ILE A 48 -1.44 0.22 9.05
N PHE A 49 -2.68 -0.26 8.89
CA PHE A 49 -3.62 0.36 7.97
C PHE A 49 -4.21 1.58 8.66
N HIS A 50 -3.65 2.75 8.39
CA HIS A 50 -4.00 3.99 9.10
C HIS A 50 -5.22 4.70 8.55
N ARG A 51 -5.73 4.28 7.38
CA ARG A 51 -6.91 4.87 6.74
C ARG A 51 -7.68 3.79 6.00
N VAL A 52 -8.91 3.51 6.43
CA VAL A 52 -9.78 2.54 5.78
C VAL A 52 -11.15 3.16 5.52
N ILE A 53 -11.68 2.98 4.33
CA ILE A 53 -12.99 3.53 3.94
C ILE A 53 -13.78 2.42 3.26
N PRO A 54 -14.94 2.02 3.83
CA PRO A 54 -15.82 1.00 3.21
C PRO A 54 -16.20 1.42 1.79
N ASN A 55 -16.32 0.45 0.90
CA ASN A 55 -16.66 0.65 -0.50
C ASN A 55 -15.64 1.49 -1.30
N PHE A 56 -14.45 1.70 -0.74
CA PHE A 56 -13.39 2.45 -1.41
C PHE A 56 -12.05 1.71 -1.32
N MET A 57 -11.32 1.83 -0.21
CA MET A 57 -9.97 1.24 -0.12
C MET A 57 -9.49 1.11 1.32
N ILE A 58 -8.41 0.33 1.50
CA ILE A 58 -7.61 0.28 2.72
C ILE A 58 -6.20 0.79 2.40
N GLN A 59 -5.66 1.67 3.22
CA GLN A 59 -4.37 2.33 3.00
C GLN A 59 -3.42 2.10 4.16
N GLY A 60 -2.18 1.78 3.85
CA GLY A 60 -1.13 1.55 4.83
C GLY A 60 0.25 1.87 4.27
N GLY A 61 1.29 1.38 4.93
CA GLY A 61 2.67 1.52 4.46
C GLY A 61 3.38 2.79 4.90
N ASP A 62 2.80 3.51 5.87
CA ASP A 62 3.45 4.68 6.47
C ASP A 62 4.17 4.27 7.76
N PRO A 63 5.49 4.43 7.84
CA PRO A 63 6.24 4.13 9.08
C PRO A 63 5.77 4.92 10.29
N LEU A 64 5.18 6.12 10.09
CA LEU A 64 4.60 6.92 11.17
C LEU A 64 3.18 6.50 11.53
N GLY A 65 2.47 5.82 10.63
CA GLY A 65 1.08 5.45 10.82
C GLY A 65 0.11 6.63 10.85
N SER A 66 0.51 7.77 10.29
CA SER A 66 -0.27 9.02 10.31
C SER A 66 -0.80 9.46 8.95
N GLY A 67 -0.29 8.89 7.87
CA GLY A 67 -0.52 9.34 6.50
C GLY A 67 0.50 10.37 6.02
N MET A 68 1.36 10.87 6.90
CA MET A 68 2.33 11.93 6.59
C MET A 68 3.75 11.41 6.38
N GLY A 69 4.02 10.16 6.72
CA GLY A 69 5.36 9.58 6.64
C GLY A 69 5.62 8.86 5.33
N GLY A 70 6.88 8.45 5.16
CA GLY A 70 7.34 7.72 4.00
C GLY A 70 8.79 7.30 4.17
N PRO A 71 9.45 6.84 3.10
CA PRO A 71 10.80 6.29 3.17
C PRO A 71 11.91 7.35 3.05
N GLY A 72 11.57 8.64 3.00
CA GLY A 72 12.52 9.73 2.88
C GLY A 72 12.88 10.12 1.44
N TYR A 73 12.17 9.56 0.45
CA TYR A 73 12.32 9.92 -0.97
C TYR A 73 11.01 9.76 -1.70
N ASN A 74 10.94 10.34 -2.89
CA ASN A 74 9.83 10.16 -3.84
C ASN A 74 10.36 9.56 -5.14
N PHE A 75 9.48 8.84 -5.87
CA PHE A 75 9.80 8.37 -7.21
C PHE A 75 8.62 8.56 -8.16
N ALA A 76 8.92 8.48 -9.46
CA ALA A 76 7.96 8.80 -10.53
C ALA A 76 6.82 7.79 -10.63
N ASP A 77 5.69 8.28 -11.13
CA ASP A 77 4.55 7.43 -11.48
C ASP A 77 4.90 6.44 -12.60
N GLU A 78 4.28 5.27 -12.55
CA GLU A 78 4.35 4.25 -13.60
C GLU A 78 2.93 3.85 -13.99
N PHE A 79 2.39 4.52 -15.01
CA PHE A 79 1.08 4.18 -15.54
C PHE A 79 1.23 3.27 -16.75
N HIS A 80 0.44 2.20 -16.79
CA HIS A 80 0.41 1.28 -17.92
C HIS A 80 -1.00 1.25 -18.51
N GLY A 81 -1.09 1.30 -19.84
CA GLY A 81 -2.37 1.38 -20.55
C GLY A 81 -3.32 0.21 -20.31
N GLU A 82 -2.79 -0.95 -19.95
CA GLU A 82 -3.57 -2.15 -19.64
C GLU A 82 -4.12 -2.16 -18.22
N LEU A 83 -3.63 -1.29 -17.32
CA LEU A 83 -4.02 -1.26 -15.92
C LEU A 83 -4.91 -0.07 -15.62
N ASN A 84 -6.15 -0.36 -15.22
CA ASN A 84 -7.15 0.64 -14.87
C ASN A 84 -7.86 0.19 -13.60
N PHE A 85 -8.41 1.16 -12.86
CA PHE A 85 -9.21 0.91 -11.66
C PHE A 85 -10.64 0.52 -12.03
N ASP A 86 -10.80 -0.56 -12.80
CA ASP A 86 -12.09 -1.03 -13.33
C ASP A 86 -12.70 -2.18 -12.51
N LYS A 87 -12.03 -2.61 -11.47
CA LYS A 87 -12.46 -3.68 -10.57
C LYS A 87 -11.89 -3.49 -9.17
N PRO A 88 -12.42 -4.19 -8.14
CA PRO A 88 -11.85 -4.15 -6.79
C PRO A 88 -10.54 -4.95 -6.67
N TYR A 89 -9.90 -4.82 -5.53
CA TYR A 89 -8.74 -5.60 -5.07
C TYR A 89 -7.44 -5.30 -5.81
N LEU A 90 -7.32 -4.09 -6.36
CA LEU A 90 -6.08 -3.62 -6.97
C LEU A 90 -5.18 -2.96 -5.94
N LEU A 91 -3.88 -3.27 -6.01
CA LEU A 91 -2.84 -2.67 -5.19
C LEU A 91 -2.20 -1.53 -5.97
N ALA A 92 -2.18 -0.35 -5.37
CA ALA A 92 -1.63 0.85 -6.00
C ALA A 92 -0.91 1.74 -4.99
N MET A 93 -0.07 2.67 -5.49
CA MET A 93 0.66 3.61 -4.65
C MET A 93 -0.20 4.81 -4.26
N ALA A 94 -0.25 5.10 -2.97
CA ALA A 94 -0.73 6.39 -2.49
C ALA A 94 0.29 7.48 -2.83
N ASN A 95 -0.17 8.71 -3.02
CA ASN A 95 0.69 9.84 -3.33
C ASN A 95 0.06 11.17 -2.90
N ALA A 96 0.83 12.25 -3.00
CA ALA A 96 0.41 13.62 -2.72
C ALA A 96 0.40 14.47 -4.01
N GLY A 97 0.16 13.85 -5.15
CA GLY A 97 0.17 14.46 -6.48
C GLY A 97 1.14 13.73 -7.41
N PRO A 98 1.38 14.27 -8.64
CA PRO A 98 2.24 13.63 -9.62
C PRO A 98 3.66 13.36 -9.08
N ASN A 99 4.16 12.14 -9.34
CA ASN A 99 5.55 11.76 -9.06
C ASN A 99 5.96 11.90 -7.58
N THR A 100 5.03 11.57 -6.66
CA THR A 100 5.30 11.63 -5.21
C THR A 100 5.12 10.29 -4.53
N ASN A 101 5.41 9.19 -5.23
CA ASN A 101 5.34 7.85 -4.67
C ASN A 101 6.47 7.63 -3.65
N GLY A 102 6.15 6.97 -2.55
CA GLY A 102 7.12 6.65 -1.51
C GLY A 102 6.94 5.22 -1.03
N SER A 103 6.35 5.03 0.16
CA SER A 103 6.08 3.69 0.71
C SER A 103 4.60 3.40 0.90
N GLN A 104 3.74 4.42 1.01
CA GLN A 104 2.32 4.20 1.26
C GLN A 104 1.63 3.59 0.06
N PHE A 105 0.78 2.63 0.32
CA PHE A 105 -0.01 1.92 -0.69
C PHE A 105 -1.46 1.80 -0.25
N PHE A 106 -2.33 1.45 -1.19
CA PHE A 106 -3.71 1.11 -0.87
C PHE A 106 -4.18 -0.09 -1.69
N ILE A 107 -5.20 -0.77 -1.17
CA ILE A 107 -5.88 -1.86 -1.87
C ILE A 107 -7.34 -1.46 -2.00
N THR A 108 -7.87 -1.41 -3.22
CA THR A 108 -9.25 -1.03 -3.46
C THR A 108 -10.21 -2.15 -3.08
N VAL A 109 -11.44 -1.79 -2.69
CA VAL A 109 -12.54 -2.74 -2.46
C VAL A 109 -13.72 -2.49 -3.39
N ALA A 110 -13.54 -1.63 -4.38
CA ALA A 110 -14.51 -1.30 -5.41
C ALA A 110 -13.78 -0.83 -6.66
N ALA A 111 -14.48 -0.72 -7.79
CA ALA A 111 -13.98 -0.03 -8.97
C ALA A 111 -13.89 1.48 -8.68
N THR A 112 -12.74 2.08 -8.98
CA THR A 112 -12.43 3.48 -8.64
C THR A 112 -11.85 4.20 -9.85
N ALA A 113 -12.61 4.25 -10.94
CA ALA A 113 -12.12 4.75 -12.23
C ALA A 113 -11.57 6.19 -12.19
N TRP A 114 -12.01 7.01 -11.23
CA TRP A 114 -11.48 8.37 -11.05
C TRP A 114 -10.01 8.42 -10.63
N LEU A 115 -9.43 7.27 -10.23
CA LEU A 115 -8.01 7.17 -9.87
C LEU A 115 -7.11 6.79 -11.06
N ASN A 116 -7.69 6.50 -12.22
CA ASN A 116 -6.93 6.16 -13.43
C ASN A 116 -5.95 7.29 -13.78
N ARG A 117 -4.69 6.92 -14.05
CA ARG A 117 -3.60 7.84 -14.38
C ARG A 117 -3.26 8.85 -13.27
N LYS A 118 -3.66 8.53 -12.03
CA LYS A 118 -3.30 9.32 -10.84
C LYS A 118 -2.51 8.49 -9.85
N HIS A 119 -2.70 7.17 -9.85
CA HIS A 119 -2.01 6.23 -8.96
C HIS A 119 -1.47 5.05 -9.75
N SER A 120 -0.25 4.64 -9.43
CA SER A 120 0.43 3.53 -10.11
C SER A 120 -0.06 2.19 -9.57
N ILE A 121 -0.76 1.44 -10.39
CA ILE A 121 -1.23 0.09 -10.07
C ILE A 121 -0.06 -0.88 -10.22
N PHE A 122 0.20 -1.72 -9.22
CA PHE A 122 1.33 -2.64 -9.28
C PHE A 122 1.05 -4.06 -8.75
N GLY A 123 -0.21 -4.36 -8.44
CA GLY A 123 -0.58 -5.71 -8.00
C GLY A 123 -2.08 -5.91 -7.87
N GLU A 124 -2.46 -7.13 -7.52
CA GLU A 124 -3.85 -7.52 -7.35
C GLU A 124 -4.00 -8.66 -6.33
N VAL A 125 -5.06 -8.59 -5.52
CA VAL A 125 -5.47 -9.67 -4.61
C VAL A 125 -6.46 -10.55 -5.36
N LYS A 126 -6.05 -11.77 -5.73
CA LYS A 126 -6.85 -12.64 -6.62
C LYS A 126 -7.66 -13.72 -5.90
N ASP A 127 -7.15 -14.26 -4.79
CA ASP A 127 -7.85 -15.36 -4.11
C ASP A 127 -8.95 -14.89 -3.17
N ALA A 128 -10.02 -15.66 -3.07
CA ALA A 128 -11.21 -15.30 -2.30
C ALA A 128 -10.92 -15.15 -0.79
N ALA A 129 -10.04 -15.96 -0.23
CA ALA A 129 -9.71 -15.89 1.19
C ALA A 129 -9.00 -14.58 1.53
N SER A 130 -8.04 -14.15 0.71
CA SER A 130 -7.35 -12.88 0.87
C SER A 130 -8.29 -11.69 0.66
N GLN A 131 -9.18 -11.76 -0.32
CA GLN A 131 -10.19 -10.72 -0.57
C GLN A 131 -11.10 -10.53 0.64
N LYS A 132 -11.48 -11.60 1.34
CA LYS A 132 -12.28 -11.52 2.56
C LYS A 132 -11.55 -10.78 3.68
N VAL A 133 -10.24 -10.97 3.79
CA VAL A 133 -9.42 -10.25 4.77
C VAL A 133 -9.41 -8.76 4.45
N VAL A 134 -9.20 -8.40 3.19
CA VAL A 134 -9.24 -6.99 2.73
C VAL A 134 -10.60 -6.36 3.04
N ASP A 135 -11.69 -7.06 2.71
CA ASP A 135 -13.06 -6.59 2.98
C ASP A 135 -13.32 -6.38 4.47
N ALA A 136 -12.84 -7.29 5.31
CA ALA A 136 -12.98 -7.19 6.76
C ALA A 136 -12.23 -5.96 7.33
N ILE A 137 -11.05 -5.66 6.79
CA ILE A 137 -10.30 -4.46 7.17
C ILE A 137 -11.06 -3.20 6.75
N ALA A 138 -11.62 -3.18 5.55
CA ALA A 138 -12.32 -2.01 5.00
C ALA A 138 -13.54 -1.59 5.81
N VAL A 139 -14.19 -2.51 6.53
CA VAL A 139 -15.37 -2.25 7.36
C VAL A 139 -15.05 -2.11 8.84
N ALA A 140 -13.78 -2.08 9.22
CA ALA A 140 -13.37 -1.90 10.60
C ALA A 140 -13.90 -0.56 11.14
N LYS A 141 -14.27 -0.53 12.42
CA LYS A 141 -14.70 0.70 13.07
C LYS A 141 -13.58 1.73 13.08
N THR A 142 -13.88 2.93 12.60
CA THR A 142 -12.92 4.02 12.47
C THR A 142 -13.27 5.21 13.36
N GLY A 143 -12.26 6.02 13.67
CA GLY A 143 -12.39 7.30 14.32
C GLY A 143 -12.00 8.44 13.37
N ALA A 144 -11.38 9.48 13.91
CA ALA A 144 -10.93 10.63 13.14
C ALA A 144 -10.02 10.20 11.97
N ASN A 145 -10.15 10.85 10.82
CA ASN A 145 -9.36 10.62 9.61
C ASN A 145 -9.46 9.18 9.05
N ASP A 146 -10.59 8.52 9.29
CA ASP A 146 -10.85 7.15 8.85
C ASP A 146 -9.81 6.13 9.37
N LYS A 147 -9.24 6.43 10.52
CA LYS A 147 -8.25 5.55 11.17
C LYS A 147 -8.97 4.50 12.02
N PRO A 148 -8.65 3.20 11.86
CA PRO A 148 -9.24 2.16 12.71
C PRO A 148 -9.03 2.44 14.19
N VAL A 149 -10.11 2.31 14.96
CA VAL A 149 -10.09 2.50 16.43
C VAL A 149 -9.15 1.52 17.09
N GLN A 150 -9.17 0.26 16.63
CA GLN A 150 -8.20 -0.75 17.03
C GLN A 150 -7.18 -0.90 15.91
N ALA A 151 -5.90 -0.76 16.23
CA ALA A 151 -4.83 -0.83 15.24
C ALA A 151 -4.84 -2.17 14.50
N ILE A 152 -4.82 -2.11 13.18
CA ILE A 152 -4.72 -3.27 12.29
C ILE A 152 -3.30 -3.28 11.72
N LYS A 153 -2.48 -4.21 12.18
CA LYS A 153 -1.05 -4.26 11.85
C LYS A 153 -0.74 -5.25 10.75
N ILE A 154 0.23 -4.89 9.94
CA ILE A 154 0.93 -5.81 9.03
C ILE A 154 2.01 -6.47 9.88
N SER A 155 1.85 -7.75 10.20
CA SER A 155 2.83 -8.47 11.02
C SER A 155 4.13 -8.67 10.26
N LYS A 156 4.02 -9.08 9.00
CA LYS A 156 5.17 -9.37 8.15
C LYS A 156 4.77 -9.36 6.69
N VAL A 157 5.68 -8.89 5.83
CA VAL A 157 5.58 -9.06 4.38
C VAL A 157 6.65 -10.06 3.95
N SER A 158 6.26 -11.09 3.22
CA SER A 158 7.17 -12.11 2.70
C SER A 158 6.87 -12.40 1.23
N PHE A 159 7.84 -12.97 0.54
CA PHE A 159 7.74 -13.26 -0.89
C PHE A 159 7.95 -14.75 -1.15
N LYS A 160 7.26 -15.28 -2.16
CA LYS A 160 7.39 -16.65 -2.64
C LYS A 160 8.12 -16.68 -3.97
#